data_c5aa7d7eedfde236b6b4d5767457519a
#
_entry.id   c5aa7d7eedfde236b6b4d5767457519a
#
_cell.length_a   1.000
_cell.length_b   1.000
_cell.length_c   1.000
_cell.angle_alpha   90.00
_cell.angle_beta   90.00
_cell.angle_gamma   90.00
#
_symmetry.space_group_name_H-M   'P 1'
#
loop_
_entity.id
_entity.type
_entity.pdbx_description
1 polymer ?
#
loop_
_entity_poly.entity_id
_entity_poly.type
_entity_poly.pdbx_seq_one_letter_code
_entity_poly.pdbx_strand_id
1 'polypeptide(L)'
;YFYNASIIQHATGAHAVTRMENPRLYNIVENLCMTCNMDMPKINIVDDPQLNAYASGINSQSYTVTVTEGLLNKLNDDELAAVLGHELTHIRNHDTKLLITCIVFVGIVSTVMSIAVRLLYNTLLYGGERKRDDEKGGSGLGIIIVLLIGIICCAIAYVFTLLTRFAISR
;
A
#
# COMPACT_ATOMS: atom_id res chain seq x y z
N TYR A 1 10.32 8.39 7.20
CA TYR A 1 10.27 6.98 6.76
C TYR A 1 10.73 5.99 7.83
N PHE A 2 11.65 6.36 8.71
CA PHE A 2 12.08 5.53 9.86
C PHE A 2 11.00 5.38 10.96
N TYR A 3 10.05 6.28 11.04
CA TYR A 3 9.02 6.27 12.09
C TYR A 3 7.99 5.15 11.95
N ASN A 4 7.64 4.72 10.73
CA ASN A 4 6.57 3.73 10.53
C ASN A 4 6.96 2.31 10.96
N ALA A 5 8.19 1.89 10.72
CA ALA A 5 8.65 0.56 11.13
C ALA A 5 8.70 0.46 12.68
N SER A 6 9.14 1.53 13.35
CA SER A 6 9.20 1.61 14.81
C SER A 6 7.82 1.63 15.47
N ILE A 7 6.84 2.27 14.85
CA ILE A 7 5.45 2.33 15.35
C ILE A 7 4.80 0.94 15.26
N ILE A 8 4.99 0.24 14.16
CA ILE A 8 4.47 -1.13 13.98
C ILE A 8 5.15 -2.08 14.97
N GLN A 9 6.46 -1.98 15.17
CA GLN A 9 7.20 -2.75 16.16
C GLN A 9 6.66 -2.52 17.58
N HIS A 10 6.43 -1.27 17.98
CA HIS A 10 5.87 -0.96 19.30
C HIS A 10 4.40 -1.38 19.44
N ALA A 11 3.61 -1.31 18.38
CA ALA A 11 2.20 -1.67 18.42
C ALA A 11 1.97 -3.20 18.43
N THR A 12 2.89 -3.97 17.84
CA THR A 12 2.77 -5.44 17.72
C THR A 12 3.64 -6.22 18.70
N GLY A 13 4.48 -5.54 19.49
CA GLY A 13 5.46 -6.23 20.35
C GLY A 13 6.55 -6.97 19.58
N ALA A 14 6.70 -6.67 18.29
CA ALA A 14 7.71 -7.33 17.45
C ALA A 14 9.12 -6.93 17.86
N HIS A 15 10.00 -7.90 18.06
CA HIS A 15 11.41 -7.68 18.31
C HIS A 15 12.26 -8.24 17.17
N ALA A 16 13.33 -7.53 16.81
CA ALA A 16 14.26 -7.98 15.80
C ALA A 16 15.09 -9.16 16.35
N VAL A 17 15.29 -10.16 15.52
CA VAL A 17 15.98 -11.39 15.90
C VAL A 17 17.25 -11.55 15.09
N THR A 18 18.31 -11.89 15.81
CA THR A 18 19.62 -12.18 15.23
C THR A 18 19.79 -13.67 14.98
N ARG A 19 20.80 -14.03 14.17
CA ARG A 19 21.17 -15.42 13.91
C ARG A 19 21.48 -16.22 15.19
N MET A 20 21.99 -15.55 16.22
CA MET A 20 22.34 -16.21 17.49
C MET A 20 21.11 -16.52 18.34
N GLU A 21 20.06 -15.72 18.24
CA GLU A 21 18.82 -15.88 19.02
C GLU A 21 17.91 -16.95 18.44
N ASN A 22 17.76 -17.00 17.10
CA ASN A 22 16.98 -18.04 16.43
C ASN A 22 17.68 -18.51 15.14
N PRO A 23 18.67 -19.43 15.28
CA PRO A 23 19.42 -19.95 14.13
C PRO A 23 18.53 -20.68 13.12
N ARG A 24 17.49 -21.37 13.59
CA ARG A 24 16.54 -22.11 12.76
C ARG A 24 15.84 -21.20 11.77
N LEU A 25 15.14 -20.20 12.27
CA LEU A 25 14.41 -19.23 11.44
C LEU A 25 15.36 -18.48 10.50
N TYR A 26 16.48 -18.02 11.03
CA TYR A 26 17.47 -17.27 10.26
C TYR A 26 18.00 -18.05 9.07
N ASN A 27 18.37 -19.32 9.27
CA ASN A 27 18.91 -20.18 8.21
C ASN A 27 17.86 -20.49 7.13
N ILE A 28 16.60 -20.70 7.52
CA ILE A 28 15.51 -20.92 6.54
C ILE A 28 15.35 -19.69 5.66
N VAL A 29 15.24 -18.49 6.24
CA VAL A 29 15.09 -17.25 5.47
C VAL A 29 16.31 -16.99 4.59
N GLU A 30 17.53 -17.20 5.10
CA GLU A 30 18.78 -17.03 4.35
C GLU A 30 18.82 -17.97 3.12
N ASN A 31 18.47 -19.24 3.28
CA ASN A 31 18.43 -20.21 2.18
C ASN A 31 17.39 -19.82 1.11
N LEU A 32 16.23 -19.36 1.53
CA LEU A 32 15.19 -18.86 0.63
C LEU A 32 15.67 -17.62 -0.13
N CYS A 33 16.30 -16.67 0.55
CA CYS A 33 16.84 -15.47 -0.07
C CYS A 33 17.94 -15.80 -1.10
N MET A 34 18.84 -16.71 -0.78
CA MET A 34 19.85 -17.19 -1.73
C MET A 34 19.21 -17.84 -2.97
N THR A 35 18.21 -18.69 -2.77
CA THR A 35 17.48 -19.35 -3.87
C THR A 35 16.76 -18.34 -4.78
N CYS A 36 16.21 -17.29 -4.19
CA CYS A 36 15.46 -16.25 -4.93
C CYS A 36 16.35 -15.12 -5.43
N ASN A 37 17.65 -15.12 -5.14
CA ASN A 37 18.59 -14.04 -5.45
C ASN A 37 18.11 -12.67 -4.96
N MET A 38 17.74 -12.61 -3.68
CA MET A 38 17.28 -11.39 -3.04
C MET A 38 18.07 -11.09 -1.76
N ASP A 39 18.12 -9.79 -1.42
CA ASP A 39 18.78 -9.36 -0.18
C ASP A 39 18.05 -9.91 1.06
N MET A 40 18.82 -10.20 2.11
CA MET A 40 18.30 -10.69 3.37
C MET A 40 17.42 -9.62 4.04
N PRO A 41 16.13 -9.87 4.28
CA PRO A 41 15.26 -8.97 5.02
C PRO A 41 15.61 -8.97 6.51
N LYS A 42 15.14 -7.96 7.24
CA LYS A 42 15.14 -7.99 8.70
C LYS A 42 14.14 -9.04 9.18
N ILE A 43 14.51 -9.79 10.19
CA ILE A 43 13.65 -10.82 10.77
C ILE A 43 13.16 -10.34 12.12
N ASN A 44 11.85 -10.36 12.30
CA ASN A 44 11.20 -10.03 13.57
C ASN A 44 10.38 -11.23 14.06
N ILE A 45 10.30 -11.38 15.38
CA ILE A 45 9.39 -12.32 16.04
C ILE A 45 8.41 -11.52 16.90
N VAL A 46 7.15 -11.95 16.90
CA VAL A 46 6.09 -11.45 17.78
C VAL A 46 5.73 -12.54 18.75
N ASP A 47 5.66 -12.21 20.03
CA ASP A 47 5.16 -13.09 21.07
C ASP A 47 3.62 -13.15 21.02
N ASP A 48 3.13 -13.94 20.06
CA ASP A 48 1.70 -14.17 19.82
C ASP A 48 1.50 -15.67 19.55
N PRO A 49 0.54 -16.32 20.23
CA PRO A 49 0.21 -17.74 20.02
C PRO A 49 -0.50 -18.00 18.68
N GLN A 50 -0.95 -16.98 17.96
CA GLN A 50 -1.60 -17.12 16.66
C GLN A 50 -0.60 -17.64 15.61
N LEU A 51 -1.12 -18.30 14.58
CA LEU A 51 -0.31 -18.80 13.47
C LEU A 51 -0.30 -17.74 12.37
N ASN A 52 0.69 -16.86 12.40
CA ASN A 52 0.78 -15.78 11.42
C ASN A 52 2.24 -15.50 11.01
N ALA A 53 2.41 -15.12 9.74
CA ALA A 53 3.63 -14.54 9.21
C ALA A 53 3.24 -13.47 8.20
N TYR A 54 4.05 -12.42 8.09
CA TYR A 54 3.84 -11.39 7.08
C TYR A 54 5.15 -10.73 6.70
N ALA A 55 5.20 -10.29 5.45
CA ALA A 55 6.31 -9.53 4.91
C ALA A 55 5.91 -8.08 4.68
N SER A 56 6.82 -7.16 4.96
CA SER A 56 6.60 -5.72 4.80
C SER A 56 7.86 -5.03 4.29
N GLY A 57 7.68 -3.81 3.77
CA GLY A 57 8.77 -2.97 3.28
C GLY A 57 8.54 -2.53 1.84
N ILE A 58 9.20 -1.42 1.47
CA ILE A 58 9.05 -0.78 0.16
C ILE A 58 10.33 -0.95 -0.66
N ASN A 59 11.48 -1.00 0.00
CA ASN A 59 12.81 -1.10 -0.59
C ASN A 59 13.58 -2.25 0.05
N SER A 60 14.61 -2.77 -0.64
CA SER A 60 15.47 -3.84 -0.13
C SER A 60 16.05 -3.57 1.26
N GLN A 61 16.37 -2.32 1.57
CA GLN A 61 16.86 -1.92 2.90
C GLN A 61 15.78 -1.89 4.00
N SER A 62 14.50 -1.86 3.62
CA SER A 62 13.36 -1.79 4.54
C SER A 62 12.56 -3.09 4.61
N TYR A 63 12.94 -4.10 3.85
CA TYR A 63 12.26 -5.39 3.88
C TYR A 63 12.36 -6.05 5.25
N THR A 64 11.24 -6.49 5.75
CA THR A 64 11.10 -7.12 7.06
C THR A 64 10.15 -8.30 6.93
N VAL A 65 10.54 -9.44 7.47
CA VAL A 65 9.69 -10.61 7.64
C VAL A 65 9.40 -10.77 9.13
N THR A 66 8.14 -10.81 9.47
CA THR A 66 7.68 -10.96 10.86
C THR A 66 6.94 -12.28 10.99
N VAL A 67 7.27 -13.03 12.04
CA VAL A 67 6.72 -14.36 12.32
C VAL A 67 6.26 -14.40 13.76
N THR A 68 5.13 -15.03 14.04
CA THR A 68 4.66 -15.24 15.41
C THR A 68 5.30 -16.46 16.04
N GLU A 69 5.49 -16.45 17.37
CA GLU A 69 5.98 -17.61 18.11
C GLU A 69 5.08 -18.83 17.94
N GLY A 70 3.77 -18.64 17.88
CA GLY A 70 2.82 -19.72 17.64
C GLY A 70 3.11 -20.47 16.34
N LEU A 71 3.46 -19.75 15.25
CA LEU A 71 3.82 -20.36 13.99
C LEU A 71 5.15 -21.12 14.08
N LEU A 72 6.17 -20.53 14.69
CA LEU A 72 7.48 -21.13 14.87
C LEU A 72 7.44 -22.44 15.68
N ASN A 73 6.57 -22.47 16.69
CA ASN A 73 6.45 -23.64 17.57
C ASN A 73 5.63 -24.78 16.94
N LYS A 74 4.74 -24.46 15.99
CA LYS A 74 3.82 -25.43 15.42
C LYS A 74 4.30 -26.06 14.12
N LEU A 75 4.99 -25.31 13.28
CA LEU A 75 5.43 -25.77 11.97
C LEU A 75 6.82 -26.44 12.03
N ASN A 76 6.99 -27.47 11.22
CA ASN A 76 8.31 -28.03 10.93
C ASN A 76 9.08 -27.12 9.95
N ASP A 77 10.33 -27.48 9.62
CA ASP A 77 11.21 -26.63 8.80
C ASP A 77 10.69 -26.47 7.38
N ASP A 78 10.17 -27.53 6.78
CA ASP A 78 9.66 -27.52 5.40
C ASP A 78 8.37 -26.70 5.30
N GLU A 79 7.47 -26.86 6.26
CA GLU A 79 6.23 -26.09 6.35
C GLU A 79 6.51 -24.60 6.59
N LEU A 80 7.44 -24.30 7.49
CA LEU A 80 7.86 -22.93 7.77
C LEU A 80 8.54 -22.30 6.54
N ALA A 81 9.39 -23.05 5.84
CA ALA A 81 10.02 -22.59 4.59
C ALA A 81 8.98 -22.32 3.50
N ALA A 82 7.93 -23.12 3.39
CA ALA A 82 6.85 -22.90 2.42
C ALA A 82 6.09 -21.60 2.70
N VAL A 83 5.71 -21.35 3.96
CA VAL A 83 5.03 -20.11 4.37
C VAL A 83 5.93 -18.90 4.13
N LEU A 84 7.18 -18.94 4.58
CA LEU A 84 8.12 -17.83 4.41
C LEU A 84 8.48 -17.59 2.95
N GLY A 85 8.58 -18.64 2.13
CA GLY A 85 8.77 -18.52 0.68
C GLY A 85 7.61 -17.81 0.00
N HIS A 86 6.39 -18.05 0.44
CA HIS A 86 5.20 -17.35 -0.02
C HIS A 86 5.30 -15.85 0.32
N GLU A 87 5.60 -15.51 1.57
CA GLU A 87 5.74 -14.12 2.03
C GLU A 87 6.89 -13.37 1.32
N LEU A 88 8.03 -14.04 1.13
CA LEU A 88 9.16 -13.46 0.39
C LEU A 88 8.83 -13.20 -1.08
N THR A 89 7.94 -13.99 -1.67
CA THR A 89 7.47 -13.76 -3.04
C THR A 89 6.71 -12.45 -3.17
N HIS A 90 5.90 -12.07 -2.19
CA HIS A 90 5.21 -10.78 -2.14
C HIS A 90 6.18 -9.59 -2.07
N ILE A 91 7.27 -9.72 -1.31
CA ILE A 91 8.36 -8.72 -1.29
C ILE A 91 9.02 -8.61 -2.68
N ARG A 92 9.39 -9.75 -3.26
CA ARG A 92 10.06 -9.82 -4.56
C ARG A 92 9.23 -9.21 -5.68
N ASN A 93 7.93 -9.45 -5.68
CA ASN A 93 7.00 -8.92 -6.67
C ASN A 93 6.63 -7.45 -6.44
N HIS A 94 7.12 -6.84 -5.35
CA HIS A 94 6.79 -5.47 -4.97
C HIS A 94 5.28 -5.23 -4.74
N ASP A 95 4.54 -6.25 -4.32
CA ASP A 95 3.09 -6.19 -4.14
C ASP A 95 2.68 -5.10 -3.14
N THR A 96 3.43 -4.96 -2.04
CA THR A 96 3.22 -3.89 -1.05
C THR A 96 3.37 -2.49 -1.66
N LYS A 97 4.35 -2.31 -2.55
CA LYS A 97 4.57 -1.04 -3.24
C LYS A 97 3.41 -0.71 -4.20
N LEU A 98 2.93 -1.71 -4.92
CA LEU A 98 1.75 -1.57 -5.78
C LEU A 98 0.51 -1.21 -4.96
N LEU A 99 0.26 -1.91 -3.85
CA LEU A 99 -0.87 -1.66 -2.96
C LEU A 99 -0.86 -0.22 -2.44
N ILE A 100 0.27 0.25 -1.91
CA ILE A 100 0.41 1.62 -1.40
C ILE A 100 0.16 2.65 -2.52
N THR A 101 0.70 2.40 -3.71
CA THR A 101 0.49 3.27 -4.87
C THR A 101 -0.99 3.36 -5.22
N CYS A 102 -1.70 2.22 -5.22
CA CYS A 102 -3.14 2.18 -5.46
C CYS A 102 -3.93 2.97 -4.41
N ILE A 103 -3.63 2.78 -3.12
CA ILE A 103 -4.33 3.47 -2.01
C ILE A 103 -4.13 4.99 -2.11
N VAL A 104 -2.90 5.44 -2.34
CA VAL A 104 -2.59 6.87 -2.50
C VAL A 104 -3.33 7.44 -3.70
N PHE A 105 -3.32 6.73 -4.83
CA PHE A 105 -4.01 7.15 -6.04
C PHE A 105 -5.52 7.27 -5.83
N VAL A 106 -6.17 6.26 -5.25
CA VAL A 106 -7.60 6.28 -4.92
C VAL A 106 -7.93 7.44 -3.96
N GLY A 107 -7.06 7.69 -2.97
CA GLY A 107 -7.20 8.81 -2.03
C GLY A 107 -7.17 10.17 -2.74
N ILE A 108 -6.24 10.37 -3.67
CA ILE A 108 -6.15 11.61 -4.46
C ILE A 108 -7.40 11.80 -5.31
N VAL A 109 -7.82 10.78 -6.06
CA VAL A 109 -9.01 10.84 -6.93
C VAL A 109 -10.26 11.13 -6.09
N SER A 110 -10.43 10.46 -4.96
CA SER A 110 -11.56 10.68 -4.05
C SER A 110 -11.60 12.12 -3.51
N THR A 111 -10.44 12.67 -3.15
CA THR A 111 -10.32 14.05 -2.66
C THR A 111 -10.70 15.06 -3.74
N VAL A 112 -10.16 14.89 -4.95
CA VAL A 112 -10.47 15.76 -6.10
C VAL A 112 -11.96 15.72 -6.42
N MET A 113 -12.57 14.52 -6.43
CA MET A 113 -14.00 14.36 -6.68
C MET A 113 -14.84 15.04 -5.61
N SER A 114 -14.47 14.92 -4.33
CA SER A 114 -15.16 15.58 -3.22
C SER A 114 -15.13 17.11 -3.34
N ILE A 115 -13.99 17.68 -3.75
CA ILE A 115 -13.84 19.10 -4.00
C ILE A 115 -14.73 19.53 -5.19
N ALA A 116 -14.73 18.76 -6.28
CA ALA A 116 -15.54 19.06 -7.46
C ALA A 116 -17.04 19.07 -7.14
N VAL A 117 -17.53 18.05 -6.40
CA VAL A 117 -18.92 17.98 -5.96
C VAL A 117 -19.28 19.16 -5.05
N ARG A 118 -18.39 19.53 -4.13
CA ARG A 118 -18.60 20.65 -3.22
C ARG A 118 -18.67 22.00 -3.97
N LEU A 119 -17.81 22.20 -4.96
CA LEU A 119 -17.85 23.39 -5.83
C LEU A 119 -19.14 23.44 -6.63
N LEU A 120 -19.56 22.33 -7.24
CA LEU A 120 -20.81 22.24 -7.98
C LEU A 120 -22.01 22.55 -7.08
N TYR A 121 -22.07 21.95 -5.90
CA TYR A 121 -23.13 22.18 -4.92
C TYR A 121 -23.21 23.67 -4.52
N ASN A 122 -22.08 24.31 -4.22
CA ASN A 122 -22.02 25.72 -3.88
C ASN A 122 -22.45 26.60 -5.03
N THR A 123 -22.08 26.28 -6.27
CA THR A 123 -22.45 27.06 -7.47
C THR A 123 -23.94 26.95 -7.76
N LEU A 124 -24.53 25.76 -7.57
CA LEU A 124 -25.96 25.53 -7.79
C LEU A 124 -26.85 26.18 -6.72
N LEU A 125 -26.45 26.11 -5.44
CA LEU A 125 -27.26 26.59 -4.33
C LEU A 125 -27.07 28.11 -4.05
N TYR A 126 -25.83 28.58 -4.15
CA TYR A 126 -25.50 29.99 -3.81
C TYR A 126 -25.23 30.88 -5.03
N GLY A 127 -25.12 30.30 -6.23
CA GLY A 127 -24.95 31.06 -7.48
C GLY A 127 -26.21 31.78 -7.94
N GLY A 128 -27.38 31.47 -7.33
CA GLY A 128 -28.68 32.06 -7.68
C GLY A 128 -28.99 33.44 -7.07
N GLU A 129 -28.22 33.88 -6.05
CA GLU A 129 -28.53 35.15 -5.32
C GLU A 129 -27.65 36.36 -5.68
N ARG A 130 -26.77 36.26 -6.67
CA ARG A 130 -26.05 37.45 -7.17
C ARG A 130 -26.74 38.06 -8.39
N LYS A 131 -27.55 39.11 -8.07
CA LYS A 131 -28.04 40.20 -8.93
C LYS A 131 -28.17 39.91 -10.44
N ARG A 132 -29.45 39.92 -10.87
CA ARG A 132 -29.87 40.32 -12.21
C ARG A 132 -29.36 41.73 -12.48
N ASP A 133 -28.15 41.85 -12.96
CA ASP A 133 -27.76 42.98 -13.83
C ASP A 133 -26.46 42.52 -14.54
N ASP A 134 -26.61 42.51 -15.85
CA ASP A 134 -25.59 42.43 -16.90
C ASP A 134 -24.61 41.26 -16.95
N GLU A 135 -24.70 40.61 -18.11
CA GLU A 135 -23.77 39.68 -18.79
C GLU A 135 -23.98 38.15 -18.62
N LYS A 136 -24.34 37.59 -19.76
CA LYS A 136 -24.41 36.19 -20.14
C LYS A 136 -23.06 35.46 -19.97
N GLY A 137 -22.58 35.19 -18.78
CA GLY A 137 -21.28 34.49 -18.63
C GLY A 137 -21.13 33.57 -17.40
N GLY A 138 -21.93 33.77 -16.35
CA GLY A 138 -21.60 33.21 -15.03
C GLY A 138 -21.98 31.74 -14.80
N SER A 139 -23.02 31.23 -15.43
CA SER A 139 -23.45 29.81 -15.19
C SER A 139 -22.71 28.81 -16.09
N GLY A 140 -22.27 29.25 -17.26
CA GLY A 140 -21.53 28.40 -18.20
C GLY A 140 -20.13 28.03 -17.72
N LEU A 141 -19.43 28.95 -17.05
CA LEU A 141 -18.09 28.71 -16.53
C LEU A 141 -18.08 27.66 -15.43
N GLY A 142 -19.06 27.64 -14.52
CA GLY A 142 -19.17 26.61 -13.49
C GLY A 142 -19.37 25.21 -14.07
N ILE A 143 -20.23 25.08 -15.07
CA ILE A 143 -20.49 23.81 -15.75
C ILE A 143 -19.24 23.36 -16.53
N ILE A 144 -18.54 24.26 -17.21
CA ILE A 144 -17.32 23.96 -17.95
C ILE A 144 -16.21 23.47 -17.00
N ILE A 145 -16.04 24.10 -15.85
CA ILE A 145 -15.04 23.67 -14.84
C ILE A 145 -15.36 22.25 -14.32
N VAL A 146 -16.61 21.96 -14.02
CA VAL A 146 -17.03 20.62 -13.56
C VAL A 146 -16.82 19.57 -14.65
N LEU A 147 -17.15 19.87 -15.90
CA LEU A 147 -16.89 18.97 -17.03
C LEU A 147 -15.39 18.73 -17.24
N LEU A 148 -14.56 19.77 -17.15
CA LEU A 148 -13.11 19.65 -17.23
C LEU A 148 -12.54 18.77 -16.12
N ILE A 149 -12.98 18.96 -14.87
CA ILE A 149 -12.57 18.11 -13.75
C ILE A 149 -13.00 16.65 -13.98
N GLY A 150 -14.22 16.42 -14.47
CA GLY A 150 -14.72 15.08 -14.81
C GLY A 150 -13.87 14.40 -15.89
N ILE A 151 -13.51 15.12 -16.93
CA ILE A 151 -12.64 14.60 -18.02
C ILE A 151 -11.25 14.25 -17.48
N ILE A 152 -10.67 15.11 -16.65
CA ILE A 152 -9.36 14.85 -16.01
C ILE A 152 -9.42 13.61 -15.12
N CYS A 153 -10.45 13.46 -14.30
CA CYS A 153 -10.64 12.27 -13.46
C CYS A 153 -10.78 10.99 -14.30
N CYS A 154 -11.55 11.04 -15.39
CA CYS A 154 -11.69 9.90 -16.32
C CYS A 154 -10.36 9.55 -17.01
N ALA A 155 -9.58 10.54 -17.44
CA ALA A 155 -8.27 10.35 -18.04
C ALA A 155 -7.28 9.71 -17.06
N ILE A 156 -7.27 10.17 -15.81
CA ILE A 156 -6.43 9.60 -14.75
C ILE A 156 -6.83 8.14 -14.45
N ALA A 157 -8.13 7.86 -14.34
CA ALA A 157 -8.64 6.50 -14.13
C ALA A 157 -8.29 5.56 -15.29
N TYR A 158 -8.34 6.06 -16.52
CA TYR A 158 -7.94 5.31 -17.71
C TYR A 158 -6.44 4.96 -17.70
N VAL A 159 -5.59 5.94 -17.43
CA VAL A 159 -4.13 5.74 -17.31
C VAL A 159 -3.81 4.72 -16.21
N PHE A 160 -4.50 4.80 -15.08
CA PHE A 160 -4.33 3.83 -13.99
C PHE A 160 -4.75 2.42 -14.42
N THR A 161 -5.85 2.27 -15.14
CA THR A 161 -6.29 0.96 -15.67
C THR A 161 -5.27 0.39 -16.65
N LEU A 162 -4.64 1.23 -17.49
CA LEU A 162 -3.57 0.80 -18.37
C LEU A 162 -2.33 0.34 -17.60
N LEU A 163 -1.92 1.08 -16.56
CA LEU A 163 -0.77 0.72 -15.72
C LEU A 163 -1.00 -0.58 -14.97
N THR A 164 -2.20 -0.81 -14.41
CA THR A 164 -2.54 -2.08 -13.75
C THR A 164 -2.57 -3.24 -14.73
N ARG A 165 -3.12 -3.06 -15.94
CA ARG A 165 -3.04 -4.09 -16.99
C ARG A 165 -1.60 -4.42 -17.35
N PHE A 166 -0.73 -3.42 -17.48
CA PHE A 166 0.69 -3.64 -17.80
C PHE A 166 1.44 -4.35 -16.66
N ALA A 167 1.09 -4.05 -15.40
CA ALA A 167 1.69 -4.71 -14.23
C ALA A 167 1.26 -6.18 -14.08
N ILE A 168 0.02 -6.51 -14.46
CA ILE A 168 -0.52 -7.88 -14.37
C ILE A 168 -0.08 -8.74 -15.56
N SER A 169 0.29 -8.13 -16.70
CA SER A 169 0.69 -8.86 -17.91
C SER A 169 2.15 -9.31 -17.93
N ARG A 170 2.89 -9.15 -16.84
CA ARG A 170 4.24 -9.68 -16.62
C ARG A 170 4.25 -10.80 -15.60
#